data_ca2a72b3fe08b4026454db874b01939d
#
_entry.id   ca2a72b3fe08b4026454db874b01939d
#
_cell.length_a   1.000
_cell.length_b   1.000
_cell.length_c   1.000
_cell.angle_alpha   90.00
_cell.angle_beta   90.00
_cell.angle_gamma   90.00
#
_symmetry.space_group_name_H-M   'P 1'
#
loop_
_entity.id
_entity.type
_entity.pdbx_description
1 polymer ?
#
loop_
_entity_poly.entity_id
_entity_poly.type
_entity_poly.pdbx_seq_one_letter_code
_entity_poly.pdbx_strand_id
1 'polypeptide(L)'
;MKRDSVEDDFELSTVCHRPESMDKLEEQTKFTKKELQVLYRGFKNECPSGVVNEENFKNIYSQFFPQGDSSMYAHFLFEAFDTNKNGSVSFEDFVFGLSIILRGTINDRLNWAFNLYDLNKDGCITKEEMLDIMKSIYDMMGKYTYPTMMDDAPREHVESFFQKMDQNRDGVVTIDEFIDSCKKDENIMQSMQLFDNVI
;
A
#
# COMPACT_ATOMS: atom_id res chain seq x y z
N MET A 1 -41.42 -19.98 -17.56
CA MET A 1 -40.74 -19.91 -16.28
C MET A 1 -39.42 -19.19 -16.45
N LYS A 2 -39.42 -17.89 -16.49
CA LYS A 2 -38.23 -17.03 -16.55
C LYS A 2 -38.56 -15.75 -15.78
N ARG A 3 -38.38 -15.77 -14.46
CA ARG A 3 -38.64 -14.59 -13.62
C ARG A 3 -37.56 -14.26 -12.59
N ASP A 4 -36.46 -15.06 -12.51
CA ASP A 4 -35.54 -14.92 -11.40
C ASP A 4 -34.22 -14.18 -11.72
N SER A 5 -34.02 -13.74 -12.97
CA SER A 5 -32.76 -13.09 -13.36
C SER A 5 -32.78 -11.56 -13.37
N VAL A 6 -33.96 -10.94 -13.27
CA VAL A 6 -34.11 -9.48 -13.40
C VAL A 6 -34.04 -8.76 -12.06
N GLU A 7 -34.45 -9.43 -10.98
CA GLU A 7 -34.41 -8.83 -9.63
C GLU A 7 -33.00 -8.82 -9.04
N ASP A 8 -32.19 -9.86 -9.31
CA ASP A 8 -30.79 -9.92 -8.86
C ASP A 8 -29.92 -8.87 -9.54
N ASP A 9 -30.16 -8.58 -10.83
CA ASP A 9 -29.43 -7.55 -11.56
C ASP A 9 -29.77 -6.13 -11.08
N PHE A 10 -30.99 -5.91 -10.58
CA PHE A 10 -31.43 -4.60 -10.10
C PHE A 10 -30.88 -4.29 -8.69
N GLU A 11 -30.85 -5.25 -7.78
CA GLU A 11 -30.25 -5.07 -6.44
C GLU A 11 -28.73 -4.86 -6.54
N LEU A 12 -28.04 -5.60 -7.41
CA LEU A 12 -26.62 -5.44 -7.67
C LEU A 12 -26.27 -4.06 -8.26
N SER A 13 -27.16 -3.46 -9.05
CA SER A 13 -26.91 -2.17 -9.68
C SER A 13 -27.03 -0.98 -8.74
N THR A 14 -27.75 -1.11 -7.61
CA THR A 14 -28.01 -0.03 -6.65
C THR A 14 -27.02 0.01 -5.48
N VAL A 15 -26.37 -1.12 -5.16
CA VAL A 15 -25.53 -1.29 -3.96
C VAL A 15 -24.07 -1.52 -4.30
N CYS A 16 -23.75 -2.01 -5.51
CA CYS A 16 -22.40 -2.38 -5.88
C CYS A 16 -21.74 -1.36 -6.80
N HIS A 17 -20.54 -0.90 -6.41
CA HIS A 17 -19.67 -0.18 -7.31
C HIS A 17 -19.24 -1.11 -8.48
N ARG A 18 -19.49 -0.69 -9.71
CA ARG A 18 -19.02 -1.41 -10.89
C ARG A 18 -17.67 -0.85 -11.33
N PRO A 19 -16.66 -1.69 -11.56
CA PRO A 19 -15.38 -1.20 -12.05
C PRO A 19 -15.50 -0.67 -13.49
N GLU A 20 -14.51 0.10 -13.89
CA GLU A 20 -14.31 0.45 -15.29
C GLU A 20 -14.17 -0.83 -16.14
N SER A 21 -14.32 -0.71 -17.47
CA SER A 21 -14.20 -1.88 -18.33
C SER A 21 -12.83 -2.55 -18.16
N MET A 22 -12.82 -3.88 -18.18
CA MET A 22 -11.57 -4.65 -18.07
C MET A 22 -10.57 -4.28 -19.19
N ASP A 23 -11.06 -3.92 -20.36
CA ASP A 23 -10.22 -3.47 -21.47
C ASP A 23 -9.47 -2.18 -21.15
N LYS A 24 -10.15 -1.22 -20.52
CA LYS A 24 -9.55 0.03 -20.07
C LYS A 24 -8.51 -0.20 -18.98
N LEU A 25 -8.80 -1.07 -18.01
CA LEU A 25 -7.84 -1.45 -16.97
C LEU A 25 -6.61 -2.17 -17.54
N GLU A 26 -6.80 -3.02 -18.55
CA GLU A 26 -5.68 -3.67 -19.25
C GLU A 26 -4.76 -2.66 -19.94
N GLU A 27 -5.32 -1.61 -20.54
CA GLU A 27 -4.54 -0.53 -21.15
C GLU A 27 -3.79 0.32 -20.13
N GLN A 28 -4.35 0.53 -18.96
CA GLN A 28 -3.83 1.44 -17.93
C GLN A 28 -2.93 0.75 -16.90
N THR A 29 -2.93 -0.57 -16.84
CA THR A 29 -2.12 -1.35 -15.90
C THR A 29 -1.21 -2.32 -16.64
N LYS A 30 -0.31 -2.99 -15.93
CA LYS A 30 0.54 -4.03 -16.48
C LYS A 30 -0.04 -5.44 -16.31
N PHE A 31 -1.34 -5.54 -16.05
CA PHE A 31 -2.07 -6.80 -15.97
C PHE A 31 -2.81 -7.08 -17.27
N THR A 32 -2.86 -8.36 -17.65
CA THR A 32 -3.71 -8.82 -18.75
C THR A 32 -5.16 -8.85 -18.31
N LYS A 33 -6.08 -8.79 -19.27
CA LYS A 33 -7.53 -8.91 -19.01
C LYS A 33 -7.87 -10.16 -18.18
N LYS A 34 -7.21 -11.27 -18.46
CA LYS A 34 -7.42 -12.55 -17.75
C LYS A 34 -6.99 -12.45 -16.29
N GLU A 35 -5.84 -11.84 -16.01
CA GLU A 35 -5.37 -11.59 -14.65
C GLU A 35 -6.31 -10.65 -13.90
N LEU A 36 -6.78 -9.59 -14.55
CA LEU A 36 -7.74 -8.65 -13.98
C LEU A 36 -9.06 -9.34 -13.59
N GLN A 37 -9.53 -10.28 -14.42
CA GLN A 37 -10.74 -11.06 -14.12
C GLN A 37 -10.57 -11.94 -12.88
N VAL A 38 -9.39 -12.55 -12.72
CA VAL A 38 -9.07 -13.37 -11.53
C VAL A 38 -9.00 -12.48 -10.28
N LEU A 39 -8.30 -11.36 -10.37
CA LEU A 39 -8.20 -10.38 -9.28
C LEU A 39 -9.57 -9.82 -8.88
N TYR A 40 -10.41 -9.54 -9.86
CA TYR A 40 -11.76 -9.02 -9.61
C TYR A 40 -12.64 -10.02 -8.87
N ARG A 41 -12.58 -11.30 -9.23
CA ARG A 41 -13.31 -12.33 -8.51
C ARG A 41 -12.90 -12.43 -7.05
N GLY A 42 -11.59 -12.44 -6.79
CA GLY A 42 -11.05 -12.44 -5.43
C GLY A 42 -11.50 -11.20 -4.64
N PHE A 43 -11.38 -10.04 -5.26
CA PHE A 43 -11.79 -8.77 -4.66
C PHE A 43 -13.30 -8.76 -4.32
N LYS A 44 -14.15 -9.21 -5.22
CA LYS A 44 -15.61 -9.29 -5.02
C LYS A 44 -16.00 -10.31 -3.95
N ASN A 45 -15.26 -11.40 -3.81
CA ASN A 45 -15.51 -12.39 -2.77
C ASN A 45 -15.27 -11.79 -1.37
N GLU A 46 -14.18 -11.04 -1.21
CA GLU A 46 -13.85 -10.39 0.06
C GLU A 46 -14.69 -9.12 0.29
N CYS A 47 -15.02 -8.42 -0.79
CA CYS A 47 -15.72 -7.14 -0.75
C CYS A 47 -16.92 -7.14 -1.70
N PRO A 48 -18.06 -7.77 -1.30
CA PRO A 48 -19.23 -7.89 -2.17
C PRO A 48 -19.81 -6.56 -2.66
N SER A 49 -19.61 -5.47 -1.90
CA SER A 49 -20.03 -4.12 -2.28
C SER A 49 -19.25 -3.55 -3.47
N GLY A 50 -18.08 -4.13 -3.79
CA GLY A 50 -17.19 -3.64 -4.84
C GLY A 50 -16.23 -2.53 -4.41
N VAL A 51 -16.27 -2.15 -3.13
CA VAL A 51 -15.34 -1.19 -2.51
C VAL A 51 -14.94 -1.68 -1.12
N VAL A 52 -13.75 -1.30 -0.70
CA VAL A 52 -13.20 -1.62 0.63
C VAL A 52 -13.12 -0.35 1.45
N ASN A 53 -13.72 -0.33 2.63
CA ASN A 53 -13.47 0.73 3.61
C ASN A 53 -12.22 0.39 4.45
N GLU A 54 -11.75 1.36 5.22
CA GLU A 54 -10.53 1.21 6.02
C GLU A 54 -10.63 0.05 7.03
N GLU A 55 -11.76 -0.10 7.69
CA GLU A 55 -11.98 -1.15 8.69
C GLU A 55 -11.89 -2.55 8.08
N ASN A 56 -12.54 -2.77 6.95
CA ASN A 56 -12.47 -4.03 6.22
C ASN A 56 -11.05 -4.30 5.69
N PHE A 57 -10.37 -3.28 5.21
CA PHE A 57 -8.98 -3.39 4.76
C PHE A 57 -8.05 -3.82 5.91
N LYS A 58 -8.17 -3.22 7.07
CA LYS A 58 -7.43 -3.60 8.28
C LYS A 58 -7.73 -5.04 8.70
N ASN A 59 -8.98 -5.46 8.65
CA ASN A 59 -9.38 -6.83 9.00
C ASN A 59 -8.78 -7.86 8.03
N ILE A 60 -8.83 -7.59 6.74
CA ILE A 60 -8.22 -8.46 5.71
C ILE A 60 -6.70 -8.54 5.92
N TYR A 61 -6.06 -7.39 6.12
CA TYR A 61 -4.62 -7.31 6.28
C TYR A 61 -4.12 -8.02 7.54
N SER A 62 -4.87 -7.96 8.64
CA SER A 62 -4.54 -8.62 9.90
C SER A 62 -4.48 -10.16 9.80
N GLN A 63 -5.17 -10.74 8.83
CA GLN A 63 -5.15 -12.19 8.61
C GLN A 63 -3.78 -12.68 8.12
N PHE A 64 -3.02 -11.83 7.45
CA PHE A 64 -1.67 -12.15 6.97
C PHE A 64 -0.60 -12.01 8.07
N PHE A 65 -0.89 -11.24 9.12
CA PHE A 65 0.05 -10.96 10.21
C PHE A 65 -0.57 -11.21 11.58
N PRO A 66 -0.94 -12.48 11.89
CA PRO A 66 -1.68 -12.79 13.11
C PRO A 66 -0.84 -12.65 14.39
N GLN A 67 0.47 -12.56 14.29
CA GLN A 67 1.39 -12.49 15.44
C GLN A 67 1.75 -11.07 15.86
N GLY A 68 1.35 -10.07 15.10
CA GLY A 68 1.62 -8.67 15.37
C GLY A 68 0.36 -7.81 15.24
N ASP A 69 0.55 -6.52 15.39
CA ASP A 69 -0.50 -5.52 15.18
C ASP A 69 -0.26 -4.81 13.85
N SER A 70 -1.05 -5.17 12.84
CA SER A 70 -0.97 -4.59 11.49
C SER A 70 -1.86 -3.37 11.29
N SER A 71 -2.59 -2.93 12.31
CA SER A 71 -3.63 -1.90 12.16
C SER A 71 -3.10 -0.56 11.67
N MET A 72 -1.98 -0.10 12.20
CA MET A 72 -1.39 1.19 11.79
C MET A 72 -0.78 1.11 10.40
N TYR A 73 -0.07 0.03 10.08
CA TYR A 73 0.50 -0.15 8.75
C TYR A 73 -0.58 -0.28 7.69
N ALA A 74 -1.64 -1.03 7.99
CA ALA A 74 -2.80 -1.14 7.11
C ALA A 74 -3.50 0.22 6.90
N HIS A 75 -3.56 1.05 7.93
CA HIS A 75 -4.07 2.42 7.81
C HIS A 75 -3.24 3.24 6.80
N PHE A 76 -1.92 3.23 6.92
CA PHE A 76 -1.03 3.95 6.01
C PHE A 76 -1.12 3.41 4.57
N LEU A 77 -1.19 2.10 4.41
CA LEU A 77 -1.39 1.48 3.09
C LEU A 77 -2.74 1.87 2.48
N PHE A 78 -3.80 1.84 3.28
CA PHE A 78 -5.12 2.25 2.82
C PHE A 78 -5.11 3.69 2.31
N GLU A 79 -4.47 4.59 3.03
CA GLU A 79 -4.29 5.98 2.61
C GLU A 79 -3.52 6.12 1.29
N ALA A 80 -2.55 5.23 1.05
CA ALA A 80 -1.80 5.22 -0.20
C ALA A 80 -2.61 4.67 -1.38
N PHE A 81 -3.47 3.66 -1.14
CA PHE A 81 -4.36 3.11 -2.17
C PHE A 81 -5.56 4.01 -2.46
N ASP A 82 -6.07 4.73 -1.46
CA ASP A 82 -7.21 5.65 -1.61
C ASP A 82 -6.76 6.96 -2.26
N THR A 83 -6.52 6.92 -3.55
CA THR A 83 -6.01 8.08 -4.32
C THR A 83 -7.01 9.22 -4.38
N ASN A 84 -8.30 8.93 -4.33
CA ASN A 84 -9.39 9.92 -4.40
C ASN A 84 -9.74 10.52 -3.04
N LYS A 85 -9.17 9.99 -1.94
CA LYS A 85 -9.43 10.44 -0.58
C LYS A 85 -10.91 10.44 -0.19
N ASN A 86 -11.65 9.45 -0.70
CA ASN A 86 -13.09 9.30 -0.45
C ASN A 86 -13.43 8.32 0.69
N GLY A 87 -12.39 7.75 1.36
CA GLY A 87 -12.57 6.78 2.45
C GLY A 87 -12.87 5.37 1.99
N SER A 88 -12.72 5.08 0.71
CA SER A 88 -12.91 3.74 0.15
C SER A 88 -11.93 3.45 -0.98
N VAL A 89 -11.50 2.19 -1.07
CA VAL A 89 -10.64 1.69 -2.16
C VAL A 89 -11.49 0.89 -3.12
N SER A 90 -11.60 1.35 -4.36
CA SER A 90 -12.27 0.65 -5.45
C SER A 90 -11.35 -0.44 -6.03
N PHE A 91 -11.92 -1.29 -6.89
CA PHE A 91 -11.13 -2.28 -7.62
C PHE A 91 -10.05 -1.61 -8.50
N GLU A 92 -10.39 -0.50 -9.14
CA GLU A 92 -9.45 0.31 -9.94
C GLU A 92 -8.28 0.80 -9.10
N ASP A 93 -8.55 1.43 -7.95
CA ASP A 93 -7.52 1.91 -7.01
C ASP A 93 -6.60 0.76 -6.59
N PHE A 94 -7.18 -0.39 -6.29
CA PHE A 94 -6.45 -1.59 -5.87
C PHE A 94 -5.52 -2.11 -6.96
N VAL A 95 -6.01 -2.27 -8.21
CA VAL A 95 -5.18 -2.81 -9.29
C VAL A 95 -4.13 -1.82 -9.79
N PHE A 96 -4.39 -0.51 -9.72
CA PHE A 96 -3.37 0.50 -10.02
C PHE A 96 -2.20 0.42 -9.04
N GLY A 97 -2.49 0.38 -7.74
CA GLY A 97 -1.46 0.22 -6.71
C GLY A 97 -0.69 -1.07 -6.87
N LEU A 98 -1.36 -2.20 -7.06
CA LEU A 98 -0.72 -3.50 -7.28
C LEU A 98 0.13 -3.53 -8.56
N SER A 99 -0.33 -2.91 -9.64
CA SER A 99 0.42 -2.86 -10.88
C SER A 99 1.77 -2.16 -10.69
N ILE A 100 1.78 -1.06 -9.94
CA ILE A 100 3.00 -0.33 -9.61
C ILE A 100 3.92 -1.17 -8.72
N ILE A 101 3.39 -1.72 -7.64
CA ILE A 101 4.16 -2.48 -6.64
C ILE A 101 4.77 -3.74 -7.24
N LEU A 102 3.99 -4.51 -7.99
CA LEU A 102 4.41 -5.82 -8.49
C LEU A 102 5.15 -5.75 -9.83
N ARG A 103 4.80 -4.81 -10.69
CA ARG A 103 5.26 -4.76 -12.09
C ARG A 103 5.77 -3.40 -12.53
N GLY A 104 5.78 -2.41 -11.67
CA GLY A 104 6.32 -1.09 -11.95
C GLY A 104 7.84 -1.10 -12.14
N THR A 105 8.37 -0.06 -12.75
CA THR A 105 9.82 0.17 -12.79
C THR A 105 10.33 0.49 -11.38
N ILE A 106 11.65 0.48 -11.20
CA ILE A 106 12.26 0.90 -9.93
C ILE A 106 11.79 2.30 -9.54
N ASN A 107 11.75 3.22 -10.49
CA ASN A 107 11.25 4.59 -10.23
C ASN A 107 9.80 4.61 -9.80
N ASP A 108 8.93 3.83 -10.46
CA ASP A 108 7.51 3.75 -10.09
C ASP A 108 7.33 3.25 -8.66
N ARG A 109 8.05 2.20 -8.29
CA ARG A 109 8.02 1.63 -6.94
C ARG A 109 8.55 2.59 -5.88
N LEU A 110 9.65 3.29 -6.17
CA LEU A 110 10.21 4.27 -5.26
C LEU A 110 9.30 5.49 -5.09
N ASN A 111 8.67 5.96 -6.15
CA ASN A 111 7.65 7.00 -6.07
C ASN A 111 6.47 6.57 -5.21
N TRP A 112 6.01 5.35 -5.37
CA TRP A 112 4.92 4.80 -4.56
C TRP A 112 5.31 4.72 -3.08
N ALA A 113 6.51 4.21 -2.79
CA ALA A 113 7.04 4.14 -1.43
C ALA A 113 7.19 5.54 -0.81
N PHE A 114 7.69 6.51 -1.56
CA PHE A 114 7.77 7.90 -1.11
C PHE A 114 6.39 8.43 -0.70
N ASN A 115 5.37 8.22 -1.52
CA ASN A 115 4.01 8.64 -1.22
C ASN A 115 3.43 7.94 0.02
N LEU A 116 3.84 6.70 0.29
CA LEU A 116 3.48 5.99 1.51
C LEU A 116 4.09 6.65 2.76
N TYR A 117 5.36 7.03 2.70
CA TYR A 117 6.08 7.68 3.80
C TYR A 117 5.66 9.14 4.02
N ASP A 118 5.33 9.86 2.96
CA ASP A 118 4.87 11.24 3.00
C ASP A 118 3.41 11.31 3.47
N LEU A 119 3.20 11.20 4.77
CA LEU A 119 1.86 11.05 5.37
C LEU A 119 0.98 12.28 5.19
N ASN A 120 1.55 13.48 5.28
CA ASN A 120 0.81 14.74 5.13
C ASN A 120 0.72 15.23 3.68
N LYS A 121 1.38 14.51 2.73
CA LYS A 121 1.36 14.84 1.29
C LYS A 121 1.89 16.25 0.97
N ASP A 122 2.92 16.68 1.67
CA ASP A 122 3.57 17.99 1.44
C ASP A 122 4.78 17.93 0.48
N GLY A 123 5.11 16.72 -0.02
CA GLY A 123 6.23 16.50 -0.93
C GLY A 123 7.59 16.28 -0.24
N CYS A 124 7.60 16.17 1.08
CA CYS A 124 8.80 15.91 1.87
C CYS A 124 8.50 14.89 2.97
N ILE A 125 9.49 14.07 3.30
CA ILE A 125 9.41 13.12 4.41
C ILE A 125 10.17 13.69 5.61
N THR A 126 9.51 13.81 6.76
CA THR A 126 10.13 14.15 8.03
C THR A 126 10.61 12.89 8.76
N LYS A 127 11.47 13.08 9.78
CA LYS A 127 11.87 11.96 10.65
C LYS A 127 10.69 11.34 11.36
N GLU A 128 9.74 12.15 11.81
CA GLU A 128 8.53 11.70 12.50
C GLU A 128 7.67 10.82 11.60
N GLU A 129 7.45 11.24 10.36
CA GLU A 129 6.68 10.44 9.38
C GLU A 129 7.37 9.10 9.10
N MET A 130 8.67 9.13 8.87
CA MET A 130 9.46 7.90 8.66
C MET A 130 9.40 7.00 9.90
N LEU A 131 9.48 7.58 11.10
CA LEU A 131 9.39 6.84 12.36
C LEU A 131 8.02 6.20 12.56
N ASP A 132 6.94 6.91 12.24
CA ASP A 132 5.57 6.38 12.34
C ASP A 132 5.37 5.15 11.45
N ILE A 133 5.81 5.22 10.21
CA ILE A 133 5.77 4.07 9.28
C ILE A 133 6.65 2.93 9.81
N MET A 134 7.86 3.24 10.24
CA MET A 134 8.81 2.23 10.72
C MET A 134 8.28 1.49 11.95
N LYS A 135 7.73 2.23 12.92
CA LYS A 135 7.08 1.64 14.10
C LYS A 135 5.92 0.74 13.71
N SER A 136 5.10 1.17 12.76
CA SER A 136 3.97 0.38 12.29
C SER A 136 4.41 -0.95 11.67
N ILE A 137 5.53 -0.97 10.96
CA ILE A 137 6.11 -2.18 10.37
C ILE A 137 6.64 -3.11 11.47
N TYR A 138 7.36 -2.59 12.47
CA TYR A 138 7.83 -3.40 13.60
C TYR A 138 6.67 -3.99 14.40
N ASP A 139 5.63 -3.21 14.65
CA ASP A 139 4.42 -3.69 15.33
C ASP A 139 3.73 -4.82 14.55
N MET A 140 3.66 -4.68 13.23
CA MET A 140 3.06 -5.68 12.35
C MET A 140 3.85 -7.00 12.35
N MET A 141 5.17 -6.94 12.37
CA MET A 141 6.02 -8.13 12.37
C MET A 141 6.00 -8.87 13.72
N GLY A 142 5.67 -8.17 14.81
CA GLY A 142 5.48 -8.76 16.13
C GLY A 142 6.77 -9.20 16.83
N LYS A 143 6.63 -9.59 18.09
CA LYS A 143 7.75 -9.95 18.99
C LYS A 143 8.52 -11.20 18.56
N TYR A 144 7.90 -12.09 17.81
CA TYR A 144 8.50 -13.37 17.41
C TYR A 144 9.53 -13.24 16.29
N THR A 145 9.40 -12.21 15.46
CA THR A 145 10.32 -11.96 14.35
C THR A 145 11.59 -11.25 14.81
N TYR A 146 11.46 -10.39 15.84
CA TYR A 146 12.57 -9.62 16.42
C TYR A 146 12.59 -9.69 17.94
N PRO A 147 12.80 -10.89 18.53
CA PRO A 147 12.67 -11.10 19.99
C PRO A 147 13.71 -10.35 20.82
N THR A 148 14.78 -9.86 20.21
CA THR A 148 15.89 -9.16 20.89
C THR A 148 15.92 -7.67 20.60
N MET A 149 14.98 -7.14 19.82
CA MET A 149 14.98 -5.71 19.49
C MET A 149 14.44 -4.89 20.66
N MET A 150 15.25 -3.93 21.07
CA MET A 150 14.89 -2.92 22.06
C MET A 150 13.80 -2.00 21.49
N ASP A 151 13.05 -1.33 22.39
CA ASP A 151 11.99 -0.39 22.03
C ASP A 151 12.49 0.76 21.12
N ASP A 152 13.78 1.03 21.12
CA ASP A 152 14.42 2.08 20.34
C ASP A 152 14.88 1.65 18.94
N ALA A 153 14.75 0.37 18.56
CA ALA A 153 15.21 -0.14 17.26
C ALA A 153 14.63 0.60 16.05
N PRO A 154 13.31 0.92 16.01
CA PRO A 154 12.76 1.73 14.90
C PRO A 154 13.40 3.10 14.80
N ARG A 155 13.67 3.75 15.94
CA ARG A 155 14.29 5.09 15.99
C ARG A 155 15.72 5.06 15.47
N GLU A 156 16.53 4.10 15.88
CA GLU A 156 17.91 3.94 15.41
C GLU A 156 17.95 3.66 13.91
N HIS A 157 17.03 2.85 13.42
CA HIS A 157 16.91 2.53 12.00
C HIS A 157 16.57 3.79 11.18
N VAL A 158 15.60 4.59 11.63
CA VAL A 158 15.23 5.85 11.01
C VAL A 158 16.39 6.86 11.03
N GLU A 159 17.09 7.01 12.14
CA GLU A 159 18.27 7.90 12.22
C GLU A 159 19.33 7.51 11.19
N SER A 160 19.64 6.24 11.08
CA SER A 160 20.62 5.75 10.11
C SER A 160 20.20 6.04 8.66
N PHE A 161 18.94 5.76 8.31
CA PHE A 161 18.43 6.01 6.96
C PHE A 161 18.32 7.50 6.66
N PHE A 162 17.81 8.27 7.61
CA PHE A 162 17.59 9.69 7.42
C PHE A 162 18.90 10.44 7.21
N GLN A 163 19.96 10.09 7.95
CA GLN A 163 21.30 10.65 7.75
C GLN A 163 21.84 10.42 6.36
N LYS A 164 21.54 9.26 5.77
CA LYS A 164 21.99 8.93 4.40
C LYS A 164 21.15 9.61 3.32
N MET A 165 19.87 9.80 3.57
CA MET A 165 18.92 10.35 2.60
C MET A 165 18.92 11.88 2.58
N ASP A 166 18.97 12.52 3.74
CA ASP A 166 18.97 13.98 3.89
C ASP A 166 20.35 14.55 3.57
N GLN A 167 20.66 14.65 2.28
CA GLN A 167 21.98 15.03 1.80
C GLN A 167 22.34 16.47 2.09
N ASN A 168 21.35 17.37 2.01
CA ASN A 168 21.54 18.80 2.26
C ASN A 168 21.38 19.18 3.73
N ARG A 169 20.99 18.23 4.61
CA ARG A 169 20.83 18.40 6.05
C ARG A 169 19.83 19.50 6.43
N ASP A 170 18.73 19.57 5.69
CA ASP A 170 17.64 20.53 5.96
C ASP A 170 16.54 19.97 6.88
N GLY A 171 16.65 18.71 7.32
CA GLY A 171 15.72 18.05 8.23
C GLY A 171 14.54 17.39 7.56
N VAL A 172 14.48 17.38 6.24
CA VAL A 172 13.45 16.70 5.44
C VAL A 172 14.08 15.98 4.25
N VAL A 173 13.40 14.97 3.76
CA VAL A 173 13.83 14.21 2.56
C VAL A 173 12.86 14.50 1.43
N THR A 174 13.35 15.06 0.35
CA THR A 174 12.59 15.26 -0.89
C THR A 174 12.53 13.97 -1.70
N ILE A 175 11.61 13.92 -2.68
CA ILE A 175 11.50 12.76 -3.57
C ILE A 175 12.79 12.48 -4.34
N ASP A 176 13.48 13.52 -4.78
CA ASP A 176 14.76 13.37 -5.50
C ASP A 176 15.86 12.79 -4.61
N GLU A 177 15.99 13.27 -3.38
CA GLU A 177 16.92 12.74 -2.38
C GLU A 177 16.59 11.27 -2.04
N PHE A 178 15.31 10.96 -1.88
CA PHE A 178 14.84 9.61 -1.60
C PHE A 178 15.21 8.63 -2.72
N ILE A 179 14.86 8.96 -3.95
CA ILE A 179 15.14 8.12 -5.12
C ILE A 179 16.63 7.96 -5.34
N ASP A 180 17.38 9.06 -5.27
CA ASP A 180 18.82 9.05 -5.46
C ASP A 180 19.53 8.20 -4.41
N SER A 181 19.17 8.37 -3.15
CA SER A 181 19.74 7.58 -2.04
C SER A 181 19.42 6.08 -2.16
N CYS A 182 18.17 5.74 -2.51
CA CYS A 182 17.77 4.35 -2.70
C CYS A 182 18.52 3.68 -3.87
N LYS A 183 18.80 4.42 -4.93
CA LYS A 183 19.55 3.89 -6.08
C LYS A 183 21.05 3.73 -5.81
N LYS A 184 21.62 4.60 -4.99
CA LYS A 184 23.06 4.62 -4.68
C LYS A 184 23.46 3.66 -3.56
N ASP A 185 22.56 3.40 -2.60
CA ASP A 185 22.82 2.54 -1.45
C ASP A 185 22.01 1.25 -1.54
N GLU A 186 22.70 0.16 -1.81
CA GLU A 186 22.11 -1.17 -1.95
C GLU A 186 21.42 -1.65 -0.66
N ASN A 187 21.94 -1.26 0.51
CA ASN A 187 21.34 -1.60 1.80
C ASN A 187 19.99 -0.89 2.00
N ILE A 188 19.90 0.37 1.61
CA ILE A 188 18.64 1.12 1.65
C ILE A 188 17.64 0.48 0.69
N MET A 189 18.06 0.16 -0.53
CA MET A 189 17.20 -0.48 -1.53
C MET A 189 16.70 -1.83 -1.05
N GLN A 190 17.55 -2.67 -0.46
CA GLN A 190 17.16 -3.96 0.09
C GLN A 190 16.19 -3.82 1.26
N SER A 191 16.38 -2.84 2.13
CA SER A 191 15.45 -2.55 3.23
C SER A 191 14.08 -2.13 2.71
N MET A 192 14.04 -1.31 1.65
CA MET A 192 12.77 -0.93 1.01
C MET A 192 12.10 -2.11 0.32
N GLN A 193 12.86 -3.03 -0.29
CA GLN A 193 12.32 -4.25 -0.88
C GLN A 193 11.77 -5.24 0.15
N LEU A 194 12.31 -5.27 1.37
CA LEU A 194 11.73 -6.04 2.46
C LEU A 194 10.29 -5.61 2.77
N PHE A 195 9.99 -4.34 2.60
CA PHE A 195 8.64 -3.81 2.75
C PHE A 195 7.73 -4.18 1.58
N ASP A 196 8.27 -4.30 0.37
CA ASP A 196 7.53 -4.78 -0.80
C ASP A 196 7.08 -6.24 -0.66
N ASN A 197 7.86 -7.08 0.03
CA ASN A 197 7.53 -8.48 0.26
C ASN A 197 6.45 -8.69 1.34
N VAL A 198 6.03 -7.63 2.01
CA VAL A 198 5.03 -7.64 3.09
C VAL A 198 3.64 -7.25 2.57
N ILE A 199 3.51 -6.93 1.28
CA ILE A 199 2.24 -6.56 0.63
C ILE A 199 1.64 -7.77 -0.11
#